data_18cb3b6f4b1ade71e4ec6426ed133596
#
_entry.id   18cb3b6f4b1ade71e4ec6426ed133596
#
_cell.length_a   1.000
_cell.length_b   1.000
_cell.length_c   1.000
_cell.angle_alpha   90.00
_cell.angle_beta   90.00
_cell.angle_gamma   90.00
#
_symmetry.space_group_name_H-M   'P 1'
#
loop_
_entity.id
_entity.type
_entity.pdbx_description
1 polymer ?
#
loop_
_entity_poly.entity_id
_entity_poly.type
_entity_poly.pdbx_seq_one_letter_code
_entity_poly.pdbx_strand_id
1 'polypeptide(L)'
;MKSGEKYDFCVIITTYNREEMLKNLLDDIFKNTNYKILVTIFDDGSKDSYNLEGYDVKYIKYIKNNGLKNVWKVITDTFKYCKNINSDYFVYLQDDLRLKDNFFEESVRIFENIPDENKITLGTLMIESQRNQPKWTGFLPIEYDDYYKTQWCELVFICKYKFFESLEFKINPISPNRWDKNPNLSCGVGDQISNRLLSKGLNMYHVIDSLTTHGDHESMFLPELRKQEKLIAL
;
A
#
# COMPACT_ATOMS: atom_id res chain seq x y z
N MET A 1 9.90 -23.65 -5.32
CA MET A 1 8.57 -24.15 -4.88
C MET A 1 8.15 -23.32 -3.66
N LYS A 2 6.97 -22.70 -3.69
CA LYS A 2 6.38 -22.14 -2.47
C LYS A 2 6.03 -23.32 -1.56
N SER A 3 6.87 -23.61 -0.59
CA SER A 3 6.61 -24.66 0.40
C SER A 3 5.98 -23.98 1.60
N GLY A 4 4.72 -24.27 1.90
CA GLY A 4 4.10 -23.73 3.08
C GLY A 4 2.58 -23.73 3.01
N GLU A 5 2.00 -23.33 4.10
CA GLU A 5 0.59 -23.10 4.27
C GLU A 5 0.05 -22.13 3.22
N LYS A 6 -1.14 -22.38 2.68
CA LYS A 6 -1.81 -21.48 1.73
C LYS A 6 -2.71 -20.52 2.50
N TYR A 7 -2.67 -19.24 2.12
CA TYR A 7 -3.51 -18.17 2.64
C TYR A 7 -4.40 -17.59 1.54
N ASP A 8 -5.55 -17.07 1.91
CA ASP A 8 -6.39 -16.28 1.01
C ASP A 8 -5.74 -14.92 0.81
N PHE A 9 -5.28 -14.31 1.92
CA PHE A 9 -4.60 -13.02 1.91
C PHE A 9 -3.27 -13.04 2.67
N CYS A 10 -2.26 -12.40 2.08
CA CYS A 10 -1.07 -11.95 2.79
C CYS A 10 -1.13 -10.42 2.93
N VAL A 11 -1.34 -9.94 4.15
CA VAL A 11 -1.40 -8.49 4.46
C VAL A 11 -0.04 -8.05 4.94
N ILE A 12 0.53 -7.06 4.25
CA ILE A 12 1.81 -6.43 4.58
C ILE A 12 1.52 -5.03 5.11
N ILE A 13 2.01 -4.74 6.31
CA ILE A 13 1.84 -3.43 6.94
C ILE A 13 3.22 -2.83 7.19
N THR A 14 3.42 -1.58 6.81
CA THR A 14 4.61 -0.80 7.21
C THR A 14 4.23 0.20 8.29
N THR A 15 5.08 0.33 9.31
CA THR A 15 4.82 1.18 10.48
C THR A 15 6.08 1.86 11.00
N TYR A 16 5.91 3.00 11.68
CA TYR A 16 6.97 3.68 12.42
C TYR A 16 6.39 4.59 13.50
N ASN A 17 6.68 4.30 14.79
CA ASN A 17 6.24 5.06 15.99
C ASN A 17 4.73 5.30 16.08
N ARG A 18 3.88 4.31 15.68
CA ARG A 18 2.42 4.45 15.60
C ARG A 18 1.68 3.20 16.09
N GLU A 19 2.06 2.69 17.29
CA GLU A 19 1.50 1.47 17.84
C GLU A 19 -0.03 1.48 17.92
N GLU A 20 -0.62 2.57 18.42
CA GLU A 20 -2.07 2.68 18.60
C GLU A 20 -2.82 2.64 17.26
N MET A 21 -2.32 3.36 16.26
CA MET A 21 -2.91 3.34 14.92
C MET A 21 -2.82 1.96 14.28
N LEU A 22 -1.66 1.32 14.43
CA LEU A 22 -1.46 -0.04 13.97
C LEU A 22 -2.47 -1.01 14.63
N LYS A 23 -2.70 -0.90 15.95
CA LYS A 23 -3.70 -1.72 16.65
C LYS A 23 -5.10 -1.50 16.11
N ASN A 24 -5.50 -0.26 15.87
CA ASN A 24 -6.79 0.05 15.25
C ASN A 24 -6.95 -0.58 13.86
N LEU A 25 -5.88 -0.56 13.05
CA LEU A 25 -5.86 -1.25 11.75
C LEU A 25 -5.95 -2.77 11.90
N LEU A 26 -5.24 -3.35 12.89
CA LEU A 26 -5.30 -4.79 13.15
C LEU A 26 -6.70 -5.22 13.62
N ASP A 27 -7.37 -4.41 14.45
CA ASP A 27 -8.76 -4.65 14.85
C ASP A 27 -9.67 -4.69 13.63
N ASP A 28 -9.51 -3.76 12.69
CA ASP A 28 -10.29 -3.76 11.45
C ASP A 28 -9.99 -5.00 10.58
N ILE A 29 -8.72 -5.43 10.49
CA ILE A 29 -8.32 -6.60 9.70
C ILE A 29 -8.92 -7.90 10.28
N PHE A 30 -8.87 -8.08 11.61
CA PHE A 30 -9.33 -9.31 12.25
C PHE A 30 -10.83 -9.31 12.57
N LYS A 31 -11.49 -8.15 12.46
CA LYS A 31 -12.93 -8.03 12.64
C LYS A 31 -13.67 -8.54 11.40
N ASN A 32 -14.61 -9.43 11.60
CA ASN A 32 -15.57 -9.85 10.57
C ASN A 32 -14.93 -10.44 9.28
N THR A 33 -13.85 -11.20 9.40
CA THR A 33 -13.29 -11.90 8.25
C THR A 33 -13.36 -13.43 8.45
N ASN A 34 -13.79 -14.13 7.39
CA ASN A 34 -13.75 -15.59 7.31
C ASN A 34 -12.56 -16.08 6.48
N TYR A 35 -11.74 -15.17 5.99
CA TYR A 35 -10.57 -15.50 5.20
C TYR A 35 -9.39 -15.93 6.07
N LYS A 36 -8.59 -16.83 5.54
CA LYS A 36 -7.31 -17.21 6.14
C LYS A 36 -6.26 -16.15 5.79
N ILE A 37 -5.94 -15.32 6.77
CA ILE A 37 -5.07 -14.15 6.57
C ILE A 37 -3.72 -14.37 7.27
N LEU A 38 -2.63 -14.10 6.55
CA LEU A 38 -1.29 -13.91 7.12
C LEU A 38 -0.99 -12.41 7.22
N VAL A 39 -0.88 -11.89 8.42
CA VAL A 39 -0.49 -10.49 8.65
C VAL A 39 1.00 -10.42 8.99
N THR A 40 1.75 -9.59 8.26
CA THR A 40 3.17 -9.33 8.55
C THR A 40 3.42 -7.83 8.64
N ILE A 41 3.97 -7.41 9.77
CA ILE A 41 4.25 -6.02 10.09
C ILE A 41 5.75 -5.78 9.94
N PHE A 42 6.10 -4.73 9.19
CA PHE A 42 7.47 -4.23 9.03
C PHE A 42 7.59 -2.89 9.76
N ASP A 43 8.19 -2.91 10.93
CA ASP A 43 8.45 -1.72 11.75
C ASP A 43 9.80 -1.11 11.38
N ASP A 44 9.77 0.06 10.77
CA ASP A 44 10.96 0.79 10.32
C ASP A 44 11.76 1.41 11.48
N GLY A 45 12.00 0.63 12.52
CA GLY A 45 12.88 1.00 13.64
C GLY A 45 12.24 1.97 14.61
N SER A 46 10.99 1.73 15.01
CA SER A 46 10.34 2.47 16.10
C SER A 46 11.16 2.46 17.37
N LYS A 47 11.04 3.53 18.17
CA LYS A 47 11.76 3.69 19.42
C LYS A 47 11.53 2.52 20.36
N ASP A 48 10.26 2.20 20.60
CA ASP A 48 9.83 1.10 21.45
C ASP A 48 9.33 -0.08 20.62
N SER A 49 9.41 -1.30 21.13
CA SER A 49 8.77 -2.44 20.52
C SER A 49 7.29 -2.44 20.86
N TYR A 50 6.45 -2.71 19.86
CA TYR A 50 5.00 -2.72 20.03
C TYR A 50 4.56 -3.93 20.85
N ASN A 51 3.59 -3.73 21.73
CA ASN A 51 2.87 -4.83 22.36
C ASN A 51 1.70 -5.25 21.45
N LEU A 52 1.89 -6.36 20.75
CA LEU A 52 0.91 -6.94 19.82
C LEU A 52 0.31 -8.25 20.36
N GLU A 53 0.34 -8.45 21.69
CA GLU A 53 -0.31 -9.58 22.34
C GLU A 53 -1.81 -9.63 21.98
N GLY A 54 -2.29 -10.81 21.61
CA GLY A 54 -3.67 -11.04 21.18
C GLY A 54 -3.88 -10.99 19.67
N TYR A 55 -2.90 -10.53 18.88
CA TYR A 55 -2.97 -10.56 17.41
C TYR A 55 -2.08 -11.69 16.85
N ASP A 56 -2.65 -12.48 15.93
CA ASP A 56 -1.87 -13.48 15.18
C ASP A 56 -1.12 -12.82 14.02
N VAL A 57 0.03 -12.22 14.34
CA VAL A 57 0.82 -11.43 13.42
C VAL A 57 2.30 -11.79 13.47
N LYS A 58 2.98 -11.68 12.33
CA LYS A 58 4.43 -11.69 12.28
C LYS A 58 4.96 -10.26 12.37
N TYR A 59 5.81 -9.99 13.35
CA TYR A 59 6.40 -8.68 13.59
C TYR A 59 7.90 -8.69 13.30
N ILE A 60 8.32 -7.83 12.37
CA ILE A 60 9.70 -7.67 11.91
C ILE A 60 10.10 -6.23 12.18
N LYS A 61 11.02 -6.02 13.13
CA LYS A 61 11.51 -4.68 13.52
C LYS A 61 12.92 -4.45 13.01
N TYR A 62 13.14 -3.31 12.39
CA TYR A 62 14.48 -2.84 12.03
C TYR A 62 15.19 -2.26 13.24
N ILE A 63 16.53 -2.35 13.27
CA ILE A 63 17.36 -1.83 14.37
C ILE A 63 17.29 -0.30 14.42
N LYS A 64 17.12 0.35 13.26
CA LYS A 64 17.04 1.81 13.14
C LYS A 64 16.10 2.22 12.01
N ASN A 65 15.51 3.40 12.15
CA ASN A 65 14.67 4.00 11.12
C ASN A 65 15.48 4.28 9.83
N ASN A 66 14.94 3.87 8.71
CA ASN A 66 15.50 4.16 7.38
C ASN A 66 15.13 5.58 6.92
N GLY A 67 14.02 6.10 7.39
CA GLY A 67 13.49 7.42 7.05
C GLY A 67 13.02 7.54 5.61
N LEU A 68 12.42 8.68 5.27
CA LEU A 68 11.82 8.94 3.96
C LEU A 68 12.75 8.64 2.79
N LYS A 69 14.03 8.99 2.90
CA LYS A 69 15.02 8.83 1.82
C LYS A 69 15.42 7.38 1.56
N ASN A 70 15.21 6.49 2.53
CA ASN A 70 15.58 5.08 2.43
C ASN A 70 14.41 4.11 2.59
N VAL A 71 13.17 4.60 2.67
CA VAL A 71 11.97 3.75 2.79
C VAL A 71 11.87 2.70 1.66
N TRP A 72 12.48 2.96 0.51
CA TRP A 72 12.59 2.00 -0.59
C TRP A 72 13.27 0.68 -0.17
N LYS A 73 14.14 0.70 0.85
CA LYS A 73 14.78 -0.51 1.42
C LYS A 73 13.73 -1.36 2.13
N VAL A 74 12.94 -0.74 3.00
CA VAL A 74 11.85 -1.42 3.73
C VAL A 74 10.89 -2.06 2.73
N ILE A 75 10.43 -1.29 1.72
CA ILE A 75 9.52 -1.80 0.69
C ILE A 75 10.16 -2.91 -0.15
N THR A 76 11.45 -2.83 -0.44
CA THR A 76 12.17 -3.93 -1.10
C THR A 76 12.14 -5.20 -0.26
N ASP A 77 12.33 -5.08 1.05
CA ASP A 77 12.34 -6.24 1.94
C ASP A 77 10.93 -6.84 2.11
N THR A 78 9.88 -6.01 2.12
CA THR A 78 8.49 -6.51 2.07
C THR A 78 8.22 -7.30 0.78
N PHE A 79 8.70 -6.81 -0.37
CA PHE A 79 8.53 -7.51 -1.66
C PHE A 79 9.31 -8.83 -1.70
N LYS A 80 10.55 -8.86 -1.19
CA LYS A 80 11.33 -10.10 -1.06
C LYS A 80 10.66 -11.10 -0.12
N TYR A 81 10.05 -10.63 0.95
CA TYR A 81 9.29 -11.47 1.86
C TYR A 81 8.15 -12.17 1.14
N CYS A 82 7.38 -11.45 0.33
CA CYS A 82 6.27 -12.01 -0.45
C CYS A 82 6.70 -13.11 -1.43
N LYS A 83 7.99 -13.18 -1.82
CA LYS A 83 8.52 -14.18 -2.75
C LYS A 83 8.25 -15.62 -2.31
N ASN A 84 8.26 -15.85 -1.01
CA ASN A 84 8.13 -17.20 -0.43
C ASN A 84 6.73 -17.49 0.13
N ILE A 85 5.80 -16.52 0.04
CA ILE A 85 4.46 -16.67 0.58
C ILE A 85 3.54 -17.27 -0.48
N ASN A 86 2.76 -18.27 -0.07
CA ASN A 86 1.71 -18.87 -0.87
C ASN A 86 0.37 -18.23 -0.49
N SER A 87 -0.06 -17.22 -1.25
CA SER A 87 -1.32 -16.50 -1.04
C SER A 87 -2.01 -16.23 -2.37
N ASP A 88 -3.34 -16.23 -2.37
CA ASP A 88 -4.13 -15.88 -3.54
C ASP A 88 -4.06 -14.37 -3.83
N TYR A 89 -4.11 -13.57 -2.77
CA TYR A 89 -4.01 -12.11 -2.83
C TYR A 89 -2.97 -11.58 -1.86
N PHE A 90 -2.40 -10.43 -2.19
CA PHE A 90 -1.52 -9.64 -1.35
C PHE A 90 -2.12 -8.26 -1.17
N VAL A 91 -2.14 -7.79 0.06
CA VAL A 91 -2.63 -6.45 0.42
C VAL A 91 -1.48 -5.68 1.05
N TYR A 92 -1.20 -4.49 0.54
CA TYR A 92 -0.21 -3.58 1.09
C TYR A 92 -0.91 -2.41 1.77
N LEU A 93 -0.62 -2.19 3.06
CA LEU A 93 -1.24 -1.15 3.89
C LEU A 93 -0.20 -0.33 4.64
N GLN A 94 -0.60 0.88 5.02
CA GLN A 94 0.11 1.74 5.97
C GLN A 94 -0.60 1.70 7.32
N ASP A 95 0.13 1.94 8.39
CA ASP A 95 -0.34 1.83 9.78
C ASP A 95 -1.43 2.82 10.18
N ASP A 96 -1.61 3.90 9.42
CA ASP A 96 -2.56 4.99 9.70
C ASP A 96 -3.90 4.87 8.96
N LEU A 97 -4.20 3.70 8.47
CA LEU A 97 -5.43 3.42 7.74
C LEU A 97 -6.51 2.81 8.65
N ARG A 98 -7.77 3.01 8.26
CA ARG A 98 -8.94 2.29 8.75
C ARG A 98 -9.57 1.57 7.57
N LEU A 99 -10.09 0.37 7.78
CA LEU A 99 -10.74 -0.44 6.75
C LEU A 99 -12.26 -0.39 6.90
N LYS A 100 -12.98 -0.42 5.77
CA LYS A 100 -14.43 -0.70 5.79
C LYS A 100 -14.68 -2.16 6.21
N ASP A 101 -15.84 -2.43 6.81
CA ASP A 101 -16.19 -3.77 7.34
C ASP A 101 -16.13 -4.89 6.29
N ASN A 102 -16.36 -4.60 5.02
CA ASN A 102 -16.33 -5.56 3.90
C ASN A 102 -15.09 -5.38 3.00
N PHE A 103 -14.00 -4.87 3.54
CA PHE A 103 -12.78 -4.52 2.79
C PHE A 103 -12.27 -5.65 1.90
N PHE A 104 -12.13 -6.86 2.44
CA PHE A 104 -11.54 -7.99 1.71
C PHE A 104 -12.45 -8.49 0.60
N GLU A 105 -13.74 -8.65 0.89
CA GLU A 105 -14.77 -9.09 -0.08
C GLU A 105 -14.88 -8.13 -1.25
N GLU A 106 -15.02 -6.83 -0.95
CA GLU A 106 -15.17 -5.79 -1.98
C GLU A 106 -13.90 -5.61 -2.80
N SER A 107 -12.74 -5.67 -2.16
CA SER A 107 -11.45 -5.59 -2.87
C SER A 107 -11.30 -6.73 -3.90
N VAL A 108 -11.66 -7.95 -3.53
CA VAL A 108 -11.63 -9.10 -4.44
C VAL A 108 -12.71 -8.96 -5.51
N ARG A 109 -13.95 -8.62 -5.12
CA ARG A 109 -15.07 -8.45 -6.06
C ARG A 109 -14.69 -7.46 -7.16
N ILE A 110 -14.22 -6.28 -6.80
CA ILE A 110 -13.85 -5.25 -7.76
C ILE A 110 -12.65 -5.71 -8.60
N PHE A 111 -11.57 -6.20 -7.94
CA PHE A 111 -10.37 -6.63 -8.65
C PHE A 111 -10.65 -7.71 -9.68
N GLU A 112 -11.44 -8.75 -9.36
CA GLU A 112 -11.75 -9.83 -10.29
C GLU A 112 -12.68 -9.39 -11.44
N ASN A 113 -13.58 -8.45 -11.17
CA ASN A 113 -14.51 -7.94 -12.17
C ASN A 113 -13.88 -6.96 -13.19
N ILE A 114 -12.63 -6.51 -12.99
CA ILE A 114 -11.91 -5.73 -14.00
C ILE A 114 -11.64 -6.63 -15.23
N PRO A 115 -12.22 -6.37 -16.41
CA PRO A 115 -12.09 -7.24 -17.60
C PRO A 115 -10.79 -6.99 -18.37
N ASP A 116 -9.67 -6.81 -17.66
CA ASP A 116 -8.35 -6.52 -18.24
C ASP A 116 -7.35 -7.59 -17.79
N GLU A 117 -6.85 -8.38 -18.74
CA GLU A 117 -5.86 -9.44 -18.50
C GLU A 117 -4.50 -8.89 -18.00
N ASN A 118 -4.24 -7.62 -18.32
CA ASN A 118 -3.02 -6.92 -17.87
C ASN A 118 -3.21 -6.16 -16.57
N LYS A 119 -4.35 -6.29 -15.89
CA LYS A 119 -4.55 -5.71 -14.55
C LYS A 119 -3.53 -6.27 -13.58
N ILE A 120 -2.98 -5.40 -12.76
CA ILE A 120 -1.90 -5.79 -11.84
C ILE A 120 -2.15 -5.36 -10.40
N THR A 121 -2.75 -4.20 -10.19
CA THR A 121 -3.11 -3.67 -8.87
C THR A 121 -4.49 -3.03 -8.88
N LEU A 122 -5.14 -3.04 -7.71
CA LEU A 122 -6.28 -2.18 -7.39
C LEU A 122 -5.94 -1.41 -6.12
N GLY A 123 -5.77 -0.09 -6.25
CA GLY A 123 -5.67 0.83 -5.11
C GLY A 123 -7.00 0.90 -4.37
N THR A 124 -6.97 0.79 -3.06
CA THR A 124 -8.16 0.71 -2.21
C THR A 124 -8.50 2.02 -1.51
N LEU A 125 -7.64 3.03 -1.65
CA LEU A 125 -7.83 4.40 -1.20
C LEU A 125 -8.05 5.31 -2.41
N MET A 126 -9.20 5.98 -2.48
CA MET A 126 -9.43 7.01 -3.49
C MET A 126 -8.87 8.34 -2.97
N ILE A 127 -8.01 8.97 -3.76
CA ILE A 127 -7.47 10.30 -3.49
C ILE A 127 -7.94 11.24 -4.58
N GLU A 128 -8.86 12.14 -4.25
CA GLU A 128 -9.54 13.01 -5.20
C GLU A 128 -8.54 13.90 -5.99
N SER A 129 -7.47 14.35 -5.34
CA SER A 129 -6.40 15.10 -5.99
C SER A 129 -5.68 14.30 -7.08
N GLN A 130 -5.67 12.98 -7.00
CA GLN A 130 -5.07 12.09 -8.02
C GLN A 130 -6.06 11.74 -9.13
N ARG A 131 -7.35 11.56 -8.79
CA ARG A 131 -8.41 11.36 -9.76
C ARG A 131 -8.55 12.55 -10.72
N ASN A 132 -8.39 13.76 -10.20
CA ASN A 132 -8.60 15.01 -10.95
C ASN A 132 -7.32 15.62 -11.55
N GLN A 133 -6.16 14.92 -11.55
CA GLN A 133 -4.90 15.48 -12.05
C GLN A 133 -4.43 14.92 -13.39
N PRO A 134 -4.91 15.47 -14.51
CA PRO A 134 -4.23 15.30 -15.80
C PRO A 134 -2.85 15.97 -15.83
N LYS A 135 -2.52 16.81 -14.84
CA LYS A 135 -1.33 17.68 -14.86
C LYS A 135 0.02 16.96 -14.72
N TRP A 136 0.04 15.75 -14.17
CA TRP A 136 1.31 15.05 -13.92
C TRP A 136 1.67 14.05 -15.02
N THR A 137 0.68 13.45 -15.67
CA THR A 137 0.90 12.40 -16.66
C THR A 137 0.30 12.70 -18.03
N GLY A 138 -0.52 13.76 -18.18
CA GLY A 138 -1.31 14.01 -19.38
C GLY A 138 -2.40 12.98 -19.65
N PHE A 139 -2.67 12.10 -18.67
CA PHE A 139 -3.62 11.00 -18.78
C PHE A 139 -4.89 11.34 -17.99
N LEU A 140 -6.04 11.27 -18.66
CA LEU A 140 -7.34 11.31 -18.01
C LEU A 140 -7.70 9.89 -17.55
N PRO A 141 -8.04 9.67 -16.28
CA PRO A 141 -8.51 8.37 -15.82
C PRO A 141 -9.71 7.90 -16.64
N ILE A 142 -9.72 6.63 -17.03
CA ILE A 142 -10.89 5.98 -17.64
C ILE A 142 -11.71 5.41 -16.50
N GLU A 143 -12.91 5.97 -16.27
CA GLU A 143 -13.80 5.58 -15.19
C GLU A 143 -14.76 4.48 -15.61
N TYR A 144 -15.07 3.60 -14.67
CA TYR A 144 -16.06 2.54 -14.71
C TYR A 144 -16.97 2.70 -13.47
N ASP A 145 -17.93 1.81 -13.27
CA ASP A 145 -18.89 1.95 -12.16
C ASP A 145 -18.22 1.93 -10.76
N ASP A 146 -17.32 0.97 -10.52
CA ASP A 146 -16.70 0.74 -9.20
C ASP A 146 -15.23 1.15 -9.13
N TYR A 147 -14.58 1.38 -10.28
CA TYR A 147 -13.14 1.62 -10.36
C TYR A 147 -12.77 2.52 -11.54
N TYR A 148 -11.56 3.02 -11.52
CA TYR A 148 -10.98 3.76 -12.66
C TYR A 148 -9.57 3.28 -12.96
N LYS A 149 -9.20 3.32 -14.26
CA LYS A 149 -7.84 3.03 -14.71
C LYS A 149 -6.96 4.25 -14.44
N THR A 150 -5.75 4.00 -13.91
CA THR A 150 -4.80 5.06 -13.54
C THR A 150 -3.40 4.73 -14.04
N GLN A 151 -2.52 5.73 -14.02
CA GLN A 151 -1.07 5.55 -14.25
C GLN A 151 -0.26 5.60 -12.96
N TRP A 152 -0.93 5.60 -11.81
CA TRP A 152 -0.30 5.72 -10.49
C TRP A 152 -0.62 4.52 -9.60
N CYS A 153 0.42 3.99 -8.93
CA CYS A 153 0.29 2.97 -7.90
C CYS A 153 0.49 3.61 -6.53
N GLU A 154 -0.59 3.70 -5.78
CA GLU A 154 -0.51 4.00 -4.35
C GLU A 154 0.09 2.83 -3.59
N LEU A 155 0.69 3.12 -2.41
CA LEU A 155 1.14 2.09 -1.48
C LEU A 155 0.00 1.65 -0.52
N VAL A 156 -1.21 1.58 -1.05
CA VAL A 156 -2.42 1.06 -0.40
C VAL A 156 -3.21 0.30 -1.47
N PHE A 157 -2.92 -0.97 -1.65
CA PHE A 157 -3.46 -1.73 -2.78
C PHE A 157 -3.62 -3.21 -2.49
N ILE A 158 -4.44 -3.87 -3.31
CA ILE A 158 -4.50 -5.33 -3.48
C ILE A 158 -3.85 -5.72 -4.82
N CYS A 159 -3.16 -6.85 -4.84
CA CYS A 159 -2.56 -7.42 -6.04
C CYS A 159 -2.45 -8.95 -5.96
N LYS A 160 -2.04 -9.56 -7.07
CA LYS A 160 -1.61 -10.97 -7.12
C LYS A 160 -0.09 -11.08 -7.18
N TYR A 161 0.43 -12.28 -7.02
CA TYR A 161 1.87 -12.57 -7.01
C TYR A 161 2.62 -11.98 -8.22
N LYS A 162 1.99 -11.95 -9.41
CA LYS A 162 2.53 -11.37 -10.65
C LYS A 162 3.03 -9.92 -10.47
N PHE A 163 2.45 -9.14 -9.55
CA PHE A 163 2.91 -7.79 -9.24
C PHE A 163 4.38 -7.78 -8.80
N PHE A 164 4.72 -8.61 -7.82
CA PHE A 164 6.09 -8.69 -7.29
C PHE A 164 7.07 -9.25 -8.31
N GLU A 165 6.68 -10.27 -9.08
CA GLU A 165 7.49 -10.80 -10.18
C GLU A 165 7.79 -9.73 -11.23
N SER A 166 6.78 -8.92 -11.57
CA SER A 166 6.93 -7.82 -12.53
C SER A 166 7.91 -6.75 -12.05
N LEU A 167 8.09 -6.61 -10.74
CA LEU A 167 9.03 -5.70 -10.11
C LEU A 167 10.33 -6.39 -9.67
N GLU A 168 10.53 -7.69 -10.02
CA GLU A 168 11.70 -8.49 -9.64
C GLU A 168 11.91 -8.51 -8.11
N PHE A 169 10.83 -8.40 -7.34
CA PHE A 169 10.82 -8.35 -5.86
C PHE A 169 11.70 -7.24 -5.27
N LYS A 170 11.87 -6.12 -5.96
CA LYS A 170 12.73 -5.02 -5.48
C LYS A 170 12.26 -3.66 -5.97
N ILE A 171 12.58 -2.65 -5.18
CA ILE A 171 12.61 -1.25 -5.57
C ILE A 171 14.07 -0.87 -5.77
N ASN A 172 14.38 -0.19 -6.87
CA ASN A 172 15.75 0.28 -7.11
C ASN A 172 16.08 1.44 -6.15
N PRO A 173 17.35 1.62 -5.76
CA PRO A 173 17.76 2.74 -4.93
C PRO A 173 17.30 4.08 -5.49
N ILE A 174 16.73 4.92 -4.63
CA ILE A 174 16.32 6.27 -4.98
C ILE A 174 17.47 7.21 -4.67
N SER A 175 17.87 8.03 -5.65
CA SER A 175 18.98 8.95 -5.49
C SER A 175 18.69 9.96 -4.36
N PRO A 176 19.61 10.16 -3.41
CA PRO A 176 19.48 11.20 -2.38
C PRO A 176 19.29 12.61 -2.96
N ASN A 177 19.82 12.87 -4.15
CA ASN A 177 19.73 14.17 -4.84
C ASN A 177 18.28 14.53 -5.26
N ARG A 178 17.34 13.57 -5.18
CA ARG A 178 15.91 13.82 -5.42
C ARG A 178 15.38 15.00 -4.60
N TRP A 179 15.89 15.15 -3.36
CA TRP A 179 15.41 16.13 -2.39
C TRP A 179 16.24 17.43 -2.34
N ASP A 180 17.33 17.57 -3.14
CA ASP A 180 18.21 18.73 -3.09
C ASP A 180 17.49 20.04 -3.45
N LYS A 181 16.57 19.99 -4.42
CA LYS A 181 15.81 21.17 -4.89
C LYS A 181 14.45 21.32 -4.19
N ASN A 182 13.88 20.24 -3.68
CA ASN A 182 12.60 20.25 -2.97
C ASN A 182 12.59 19.15 -1.89
N PRO A 183 12.86 19.53 -0.63
CA PRO A 183 12.92 18.57 0.48
C PRO A 183 11.55 17.92 0.80
N ASN A 184 10.45 18.48 0.31
CA ASN A 184 9.08 18.01 0.55
C ASN A 184 8.61 16.99 -0.49
N LEU A 185 9.45 16.55 -1.41
CA LEU A 185 9.08 15.50 -2.36
C LEU A 185 8.81 14.17 -1.64
N SER A 186 7.81 13.45 -2.13
CA SER A 186 7.50 12.09 -1.70
C SER A 186 8.71 11.16 -1.84
N CYS A 187 8.64 9.98 -1.22
CA CYS A 187 9.72 8.98 -1.28
C CYS A 187 10.05 8.48 -2.71
N GLY A 188 9.16 8.73 -3.69
CA GLY A 188 9.37 8.35 -5.10
C GLY A 188 9.22 6.86 -5.39
N VAL A 189 8.79 6.06 -4.42
CA VAL A 189 8.58 4.62 -4.62
C VAL A 189 7.39 4.36 -5.53
N GLY A 190 6.27 5.06 -5.33
CA GLY A 190 5.09 4.97 -6.18
C GLY A 190 5.41 5.32 -7.64
N ASP A 191 6.18 6.41 -7.89
CA ASP A 191 6.68 6.77 -9.23
C ASP A 191 7.42 5.61 -9.89
N GLN A 192 8.34 4.99 -9.15
CA GLN A 192 9.17 3.92 -9.68
C GLN A 192 8.34 2.67 -9.98
N ILE A 193 7.42 2.28 -9.09
CA ILE A 193 6.51 1.16 -9.30
C ILE A 193 5.68 1.42 -10.56
N SER A 194 5.02 2.56 -10.62
CA SER A 194 4.13 2.94 -11.72
C SER A 194 4.84 2.87 -13.07
N ASN A 195 5.99 3.55 -13.20
CA ASN A 195 6.75 3.59 -14.44
C ASN A 195 7.23 2.19 -14.88
N ARG A 196 7.64 1.33 -13.94
CA ARG A 196 8.08 -0.04 -14.25
C ARG A 196 6.94 -0.94 -14.69
N LEU A 197 5.76 -0.81 -14.09
CA LEU A 197 4.58 -1.57 -14.47
C LEU A 197 4.08 -1.13 -15.85
N LEU A 198 3.94 0.18 -16.07
CA LEU A 198 3.52 0.76 -17.36
C LEU A 198 4.46 0.39 -18.49
N SER A 199 5.80 0.41 -18.28
CA SER A 199 6.77 0.00 -19.30
C SER A 199 6.66 -1.47 -19.72
N LYS A 200 5.97 -2.29 -18.93
CA LYS A 200 5.65 -3.69 -19.21
C LYS A 200 4.24 -3.91 -19.76
N GLY A 201 3.51 -2.84 -20.05
CA GLY A 201 2.12 -2.89 -20.54
C GLY A 201 1.13 -3.36 -19.48
N LEU A 202 1.48 -3.23 -18.19
CA LEU A 202 0.61 -3.62 -17.08
C LEU A 202 -0.24 -2.43 -16.62
N ASN A 203 -1.49 -2.69 -16.27
CA ASN A 203 -2.47 -1.67 -15.96
C ASN A 203 -2.81 -1.65 -14.46
N MET A 204 -2.90 -0.44 -13.93
CA MET A 204 -3.23 -0.17 -12.54
C MET A 204 -4.62 0.45 -12.46
N TYR A 205 -5.33 0.14 -11.39
CA TYR A 205 -6.70 0.59 -11.15
C TYR A 205 -6.84 1.10 -9.72
N HIS A 206 -7.80 1.97 -9.48
CA HIS A 206 -8.21 2.42 -8.15
C HIS A 206 -9.73 2.31 -8.03
N VAL A 207 -10.20 2.10 -6.81
CA VAL A 207 -11.62 2.16 -6.48
C VAL A 207 -12.14 3.60 -6.59
N ILE A 208 -13.41 3.78 -7.00
CA ILE A 208 -14.10 5.07 -6.96
C ILE A 208 -14.49 5.40 -5.53
N ASP A 209 -15.07 4.43 -4.83
CA ASP A 209 -15.43 4.55 -3.42
C ASP A 209 -14.36 3.91 -2.54
N SER A 210 -13.64 4.72 -1.79
CA SER A 210 -12.57 4.23 -0.91
C SER A 210 -13.03 3.07 -0.03
N LEU A 211 -12.27 1.98 -0.03
CA LEU A 211 -12.42 0.86 0.90
C LEU A 211 -11.56 1.05 2.15
N THR A 212 -10.65 2.02 2.10
CA THR A 212 -9.81 2.47 3.23
C THR A 212 -9.96 3.96 3.42
N THR A 213 -9.71 4.43 4.64
CA THR A 213 -9.63 5.86 4.95
C THR A 213 -8.37 6.14 5.77
N HIS A 214 -7.79 7.32 5.62
CA HIS A 214 -6.78 7.76 6.58
C HIS A 214 -7.43 8.09 7.91
N GLY A 215 -6.81 7.66 9.00
CA GLY A 215 -7.17 8.12 10.34
C GLY A 215 -6.94 9.64 10.49
N ASP A 216 -7.59 10.25 11.50
CA ASP A 216 -7.52 11.70 11.76
C ASP A 216 -6.17 12.22 12.28
N HIS A 217 -5.06 11.58 11.94
CA HIS A 217 -3.74 11.87 12.50
C HIS A 217 -2.83 12.61 11.51
N GLU A 218 -1.89 13.39 12.03
CA GLU A 218 -0.91 14.09 11.21
C GLU A 218 0.09 13.11 10.56
N SER A 219 0.51 13.41 9.32
CA SER A 219 1.57 12.64 8.66
C SER A 219 2.89 12.82 9.41
N MET A 220 3.57 11.74 9.74
CA MET A 220 4.92 11.78 10.33
C MET A 220 5.98 12.28 9.35
N PHE A 221 5.71 12.18 8.04
CA PHE A 221 6.67 12.58 7.01
C PHE A 221 6.40 13.97 6.44
N LEU A 222 5.12 14.37 6.34
CA LEU A 222 4.71 15.64 5.72
C LEU A 222 3.46 16.19 6.42
N PRO A 223 3.58 16.70 7.67
CA PRO A 223 2.43 17.17 8.46
C PRO A 223 1.59 18.24 7.76
N GLU A 224 2.23 19.12 6.99
CA GLU A 224 1.56 20.25 6.34
C GLU A 224 0.67 19.84 5.15
N LEU A 225 1.00 18.74 4.44
CA LEU A 225 0.20 18.28 3.31
C LEU A 225 -1.17 17.76 3.74
N ARG A 226 -1.27 17.06 4.87
CA ARG A 226 -2.57 16.58 5.38
C ARG A 226 -3.47 17.67 5.93
N LYS A 227 -2.89 18.79 6.39
CA LYS A 227 -3.69 19.98 6.76
C LYS A 227 -4.39 20.58 5.55
N GLN A 228 -3.76 20.55 4.39
CA GLN A 228 -4.35 21.04 3.15
C GLN A 228 -5.45 20.10 2.60
N GLU A 229 -5.27 18.78 2.72
CA GLU A 229 -6.29 17.81 2.32
C GLU A 229 -7.57 17.92 3.17
N LYS A 230 -7.45 18.16 4.50
CA LYS A 230 -8.62 18.41 5.39
C LYS A 230 -9.36 19.70 5.05
N LEU A 231 -8.68 20.74 4.55
CA LEU A 231 -9.30 22.01 4.15
C LEU A 231 -10.05 21.94 2.81
N ILE A 232 -9.77 20.95 1.99
CA ILE A 232 -10.42 20.74 0.68
C ILE A 232 -11.66 19.81 0.85
N ALA A 233 -11.72 19.02 1.94
CA ALA A 233 -12.82 18.09 2.24
C ALA A 233 -13.95 18.71 3.08
N LEU A 234 -13.87 20.01 3.44
CA LEU A 234 -14.90 20.83 4.08
C LEU A 234 -15.52 21.80 3.07
#